data_fecdf1cd5d59d8964b6befed676b12c1
#
_entry.id   fecdf1cd5d59d8964b6befed676b12c1
#
_cell.length_a   1.000
_cell.length_b   1.000
_cell.length_c   1.000
_cell.angle_alpha   90.00
_cell.angle_beta   90.00
_cell.angle_gamma   90.00
#
_symmetry.space_group_name_H-M   'P 1'
#
loop_
_entity.id
_entity.type
_entity.pdbx_description
1 polymer ?
#
loop_
_entity_poly.entity_id
_entity_poly.type
_entity_poly.pdbx_seq_one_letter_code
_entity_poly.pdbx_strand_id
1 'polypeptide(L)'
;QAHGLTLVPTGIQGELVTPTGAAIVAAIRTKETLPASFKCTRTGLGAGKRTYERPSLLRAMMLETEENDEKDTIWKLECNIDDCTGEALGYCMGKLLRSGARDVHYIPVYMKKNRPAYQLDVICDDTTRETLENIIFAETTTIGIRRCRMERTVMKREFATIATEYGHAAVTVSYT
;
A
#
# COMPACT_ATOMS: atom_id res chain seq x y z
N GLN A 1 -22.70 -12.29 1.24
CA GLN A 1 -21.39 -12.87 1.68
C GLN A 1 -20.37 -12.92 0.52
N ALA A 2 -20.81 -13.14 -0.74
CA ALA A 2 -19.90 -13.30 -1.87
C ALA A 2 -19.05 -12.06 -2.23
N HIS A 3 -19.39 -10.89 -1.73
CA HIS A 3 -18.74 -9.62 -2.10
C HIS A 3 -18.10 -8.88 -0.91
N GLY A 4 -17.91 -9.54 0.23
CA GLY A 4 -17.18 -9.01 1.38
C GLY A 4 -17.80 -7.73 2.00
N LEU A 5 -19.10 -7.49 1.81
CA LEU A 5 -19.77 -6.36 2.45
C LEU A 5 -20.00 -6.64 3.93
N THR A 6 -19.62 -5.70 4.79
CA THR A 6 -19.92 -5.77 6.22
C THR A 6 -21.40 -5.46 6.46
N LEU A 7 -22.10 -6.40 7.09
CA LEU A 7 -23.51 -6.26 7.45
C LEU A 7 -23.63 -5.92 8.93
N VAL A 8 -24.39 -4.88 9.24
CA VAL A 8 -24.76 -4.54 10.60
C VAL A 8 -26.21 -4.99 10.85
N PRO A 9 -26.44 -6.02 11.66
CA PRO A 9 -27.80 -6.47 11.95
C PRO A 9 -28.55 -5.38 12.72
N THR A 10 -29.82 -5.18 12.34
CA THR A 10 -30.75 -4.26 13.02
C THR A 10 -31.88 -5.05 13.60
N GLY A 11 -32.55 -4.53 14.64
CA GLY A 11 -33.75 -5.14 15.20
C GLY A 11 -35.03 -4.98 14.33
N ILE A 12 -34.92 -4.34 13.17
CA ILE A 12 -36.02 -4.07 12.26
C ILE A 12 -36.28 -5.30 11.40
N GLN A 13 -37.54 -5.79 11.43
CA GLN A 13 -37.96 -6.89 10.57
C GLN A 13 -38.24 -6.37 9.16
N GLY A 14 -37.44 -6.86 8.18
CA GLY A 14 -37.63 -6.53 6.77
C GLY A 14 -36.33 -6.35 5.99
N GLU A 15 -36.46 -6.19 4.69
CA GLU A 15 -35.35 -5.98 3.77
C GLU A 15 -35.00 -4.49 3.68
N LEU A 16 -33.97 -4.06 4.39
CA LEU A 16 -33.50 -2.67 4.38
C LEU A 16 -32.56 -2.41 3.22
N VAL A 17 -31.86 -3.43 2.73
CA VAL A 17 -30.91 -3.36 1.59
C VAL A 17 -31.32 -4.41 0.57
N THR A 18 -31.68 -3.97 -0.63
CA THR A 18 -32.03 -4.88 -1.72
C THR A 18 -30.79 -5.55 -2.31
N PRO A 19 -30.90 -6.75 -2.91
CA PRO A 19 -29.79 -7.39 -3.61
C PRO A 19 -29.14 -6.48 -4.66
N THR A 20 -29.96 -5.73 -5.42
CA THR A 20 -29.49 -4.76 -6.42
C THR A 20 -28.67 -3.63 -5.77
N GLY A 21 -29.16 -3.07 -4.67
CA GLY A 21 -28.43 -2.03 -3.92
C GLY A 21 -27.09 -2.53 -3.38
N ALA A 22 -27.07 -3.75 -2.83
CA ALA A 22 -25.84 -4.39 -2.38
C ALA A 22 -24.85 -4.64 -3.53
N ALA A 23 -25.33 -5.09 -4.69
CA ALA A 23 -24.49 -5.32 -5.87
C ALA A 23 -23.86 -4.00 -6.39
N ILE A 24 -24.63 -2.91 -6.43
CA ILE A 24 -24.12 -1.60 -6.84
C ILE A 24 -23.00 -1.15 -5.88
N VAL A 25 -23.25 -1.19 -4.57
CA VAL A 25 -22.25 -0.80 -3.57
C VAL A 25 -20.98 -1.65 -3.70
N ALA A 26 -21.13 -2.96 -3.85
CA ALA A 26 -19.99 -3.87 -4.04
C ALA A 26 -19.18 -3.56 -5.29
N ALA A 27 -19.83 -3.15 -6.38
CA ALA A 27 -19.18 -2.85 -7.64
C ALA A 27 -18.41 -1.52 -7.64
N ILE A 28 -18.93 -0.49 -6.92
CA ILE A 28 -18.32 0.84 -6.92
C ILE A 28 -17.41 1.12 -5.73
N ARG A 29 -17.42 0.25 -4.72
CA ARG A 29 -16.61 0.42 -3.50
C ARG A 29 -15.12 0.34 -3.83
N THR A 30 -14.37 1.38 -3.47
CA THR A 30 -12.92 1.46 -3.65
C THR A 30 -12.14 1.41 -2.33
N LYS A 31 -12.77 1.83 -1.22
CA LYS A 31 -12.17 1.84 0.13
C LYS A 31 -13.15 1.27 1.16
N GLU A 32 -12.64 0.73 2.24
CA GLU A 32 -13.45 0.15 3.33
C GLU A 32 -13.70 1.11 4.47
N THR A 33 -12.87 2.14 4.60
CA THR A 33 -12.89 3.09 5.71
C THR A 33 -13.09 4.52 5.21
N LEU A 34 -13.75 5.33 6.01
CA LEU A 34 -13.84 6.76 5.78
C LEU A 34 -12.49 7.43 6.12
N PRO A 35 -12.17 8.57 5.46
CA PRO A 35 -11.03 9.41 5.84
C PRO A 35 -11.15 9.86 7.29
N ALA A 36 -10.00 10.06 7.96
CA ALA A 36 -9.95 10.51 9.36
C ALA A 36 -10.53 11.93 9.54
N SER A 37 -10.40 12.79 8.52
CA SER A 37 -11.01 14.13 8.46
C SER A 37 -11.55 14.39 7.06
N PHE A 38 -12.70 15.05 6.98
CA PHE A 38 -13.31 15.40 5.70
C PHE A 38 -14.29 16.57 5.87
N LYS A 39 -14.48 17.33 4.80
CA LYS A 39 -15.53 18.33 4.68
C LYS A 39 -16.65 17.79 3.80
N CYS A 40 -17.87 17.71 4.33
CA CYS A 40 -19.02 17.31 3.52
C CYS A 40 -19.48 18.51 2.68
N THR A 41 -19.39 18.41 1.36
CA THR A 41 -19.76 19.50 0.44
C THR A 41 -21.16 19.36 -0.10
N ARG A 42 -21.65 18.14 -0.26
CA ARG A 42 -23.02 17.87 -0.72
C ARG A 42 -23.58 16.62 -0.04
N THR A 43 -24.87 16.64 0.24
CA THR A 43 -25.61 15.47 0.75
C THR A 43 -26.87 15.26 -0.08
N GLY A 44 -27.08 14.03 -0.51
CA GLY A 44 -28.30 13.57 -1.14
C GLY A 44 -29.00 12.54 -0.26
N LEU A 45 -30.31 12.57 -0.22
CA LEU A 45 -31.15 11.59 0.50
C LEU A 45 -32.10 10.93 -0.48
N GLY A 46 -32.18 9.60 -0.42
CA GLY A 46 -33.16 8.81 -1.14
C GLY A 46 -34.03 8.01 -0.15
N ALA A 47 -35.34 8.05 -0.30
CA ALA A 47 -36.27 7.29 0.52
C ALA A 47 -36.73 6.05 -0.22
N GLY A 48 -36.80 4.91 0.48
CA GLY A 48 -37.45 3.71 -0.01
C GLY A 48 -39.00 3.88 0.01
N LYS A 49 -39.69 3.08 -0.79
CA LYS A 49 -41.16 3.07 -0.82
C LYS A 49 -41.80 2.33 0.34
N ARG A 50 -41.05 1.50 1.06
CA ARG A 50 -41.55 0.71 2.19
C ARG A 50 -41.51 1.54 3.49
N THR A 51 -42.55 1.42 4.31
CA THR A 51 -42.63 2.06 5.61
C THR A 51 -42.16 1.09 6.69
N TYR A 52 -41.25 1.54 7.54
CA TYR A 52 -40.73 0.84 8.71
C TYR A 52 -40.91 1.71 9.95
N GLU A 53 -40.65 1.16 11.14
CA GLU A 53 -40.65 1.90 12.40
C GLU A 53 -39.65 3.09 12.38
N ARG A 54 -38.61 2.99 11.58
CA ARG A 54 -37.63 4.06 11.32
C ARG A 54 -37.55 4.34 9.82
N PRO A 55 -37.28 5.58 9.42
CA PRO A 55 -37.13 5.91 8.01
C PRO A 55 -35.98 5.07 7.38
N SER A 56 -36.30 4.37 6.28
CA SER A 56 -35.28 3.70 5.46
C SER A 56 -34.77 4.68 4.41
N LEU A 57 -33.60 5.27 4.68
CA LEU A 57 -33.00 6.31 3.85
C LEU A 57 -31.62 5.88 3.39
N LEU A 58 -31.35 6.08 2.11
CA LEU A 58 -29.99 6.09 1.58
C LEU A 58 -29.44 7.51 1.66
N ARG A 59 -28.31 7.71 2.31
CA ARG A 59 -27.59 8.96 2.32
C ARG A 59 -26.33 8.83 1.46
N ALA A 60 -26.21 9.66 0.43
CA ALA A 60 -25.00 9.84 -0.34
C ALA A 60 -24.36 11.19 0.02
N MET A 61 -23.08 11.19 0.30
CA MET A 61 -22.35 12.40 0.65
C MET A 61 -21.14 12.56 -0.28
N MET A 62 -20.94 13.75 -0.79
CA MET A 62 -19.67 14.13 -1.43
C MET A 62 -18.77 14.70 -0.35
N LEU A 63 -17.60 14.09 -0.22
CA LEU A 63 -16.62 14.45 0.79
C LEU A 63 -15.41 15.06 0.08
N GLU A 64 -15.02 16.26 0.49
CA GLU A 64 -13.69 16.80 0.23
C GLU A 64 -12.81 16.40 1.39
N THR A 65 -11.78 15.65 1.10
CA THR A 65 -10.67 15.44 2.00
C THR A 65 -9.66 16.54 1.70
N GLU A 66 -9.14 17.22 2.72
CA GLU A 66 -7.83 17.80 2.51
C GLU A 66 -6.99 16.61 2.03
N GLU A 67 -6.40 16.72 0.84
CA GLU A 67 -5.33 15.81 0.46
C GLU A 67 -4.26 15.96 1.55
N ASN A 68 -4.45 15.25 2.63
CA ASN A 68 -3.30 14.83 3.39
C ASN A 68 -2.47 14.12 2.34
N ASP A 69 -1.36 14.72 1.97
CA ASP A 69 -0.27 14.00 1.32
C ASP A 69 -0.30 12.62 1.95
N GLU A 70 -0.78 11.59 1.19
CA GLU A 70 -0.86 10.24 1.73
C GLU A 70 0.53 10.02 2.27
N LYS A 71 0.65 10.05 3.61
CA LYS A 71 1.96 9.90 4.24
C LYS A 71 2.52 8.67 3.57
N ASP A 72 3.48 8.89 2.68
CA ASP A 72 4.04 7.81 1.88
C ASP A 72 4.65 6.83 2.86
N THR A 73 3.89 5.80 3.17
CA THR A 73 4.30 4.76 4.10
C THR A 73 4.96 3.65 3.35
N ILE A 74 6.11 3.28 3.82
CA ILE A 74 6.91 2.18 3.28
C ILE A 74 7.20 1.17 4.37
N TRP A 75 7.59 -0.02 3.95
CA TRP A 75 8.19 -1.03 4.80
C TRP A 75 9.70 -1.09 4.55
N LYS A 76 10.45 -1.15 5.63
CA LYS A 76 11.85 -1.59 5.64
C LYS A 76 11.87 -3.02 6.15
N LEU A 77 12.33 -3.93 5.31
CA LEU A 77 12.65 -5.31 5.67
C LEU A 77 14.15 -5.39 5.91
N GLU A 78 14.56 -5.99 7.01
CA GLU A 78 15.95 -6.02 7.43
C GLU A 78 16.34 -7.40 7.95
N CYS A 79 17.44 -7.94 7.50
CA CYS A 79 18.02 -9.16 8.05
C CYS A 79 19.54 -9.16 7.96
N ASN A 80 20.20 -9.96 8.81
CA ASN A 80 21.65 -10.10 8.81
C ASN A 80 22.01 -11.48 8.26
N ILE A 81 23.04 -11.53 7.39
CA ILE A 81 23.44 -12.72 6.65
C ILE A 81 24.95 -12.85 6.78
N ASP A 82 25.43 -13.95 7.39
CA ASP A 82 26.86 -14.20 7.66
C ASP A 82 27.45 -15.40 6.89
N ASP A 83 26.64 -16.08 6.08
CA ASP A 83 27.01 -17.33 5.42
C ASP A 83 26.52 -17.44 3.96
N CYS A 84 26.25 -16.32 3.28
CA CYS A 84 25.97 -16.26 1.84
C CYS A 84 27.15 -15.76 1.03
N THR A 85 27.31 -16.28 -0.19
CA THR A 85 28.29 -15.77 -1.14
C THR A 85 27.86 -14.43 -1.74
N GLY A 86 28.83 -13.60 -2.15
CA GLY A 86 28.53 -12.33 -2.82
C GLY A 86 27.71 -12.51 -4.11
N GLU A 87 27.89 -13.61 -4.83
CA GLU A 87 27.12 -13.96 -6.03
C GLU A 87 25.65 -14.21 -5.70
N ALA A 88 25.37 -15.01 -4.64
CA ALA A 88 24.01 -15.27 -4.18
C ALA A 88 23.31 -13.98 -3.72
N LEU A 89 24.03 -13.12 -2.98
CA LEU A 89 23.52 -11.82 -2.55
C LEU A 89 23.23 -10.90 -3.74
N GLY A 90 24.11 -10.87 -4.75
CA GLY A 90 23.88 -10.10 -5.99
C GLY A 90 22.67 -10.61 -6.78
N TYR A 91 22.49 -11.91 -6.88
CA TYR A 91 21.32 -12.52 -7.51
C TYR A 91 20.02 -12.16 -6.76
N CYS A 92 20.05 -12.30 -5.43
CA CYS A 92 18.91 -11.94 -4.57
C CYS A 92 18.50 -10.49 -4.76
N MET A 93 19.46 -9.55 -4.73
CA MET A 93 19.22 -8.12 -4.99
C MET A 93 18.53 -7.90 -6.34
N GLY A 94 19.05 -8.48 -7.41
CA GLY A 94 18.44 -8.37 -8.74
C GLY A 94 17.04 -8.92 -8.81
N LYS A 95 16.75 -10.02 -8.11
CA LYS A 95 15.42 -10.63 -8.04
C LYS A 95 14.43 -9.76 -7.25
N LEU A 96 14.86 -9.21 -6.11
CA LEU A 96 14.05 -8.31 -5.29
C LEU A 96 13.65 -7.04 -6.06
N LEU A 97 14.59 -6.40 -6.76
CA LEU A 97 14.31 -5.21 -7.58
C LEU A 97 13.30 -5.51 -8.70
N ARG A 98 13.47 -6.63 -9.40
CA ARG A 98 12.51 -7.05 -10.45
C ARG A 98 11.13 -7.42 -9.90
N SER A 99 11.03 -7.78 -8.63
CA SER A 99 9.78 -8.14 -7.95
C SER A 99 9.10 -6.98 -7.24
N GLY A 100 9.56 -5.75 -7.47
CA GLY A 100 8.90 -4.54 -7.01
C GLY A 100 9.44 -3.94 -5.71
N ALA A 101 10.65 -4.33 -5.29
CA ALA A 101 11.35 -3.57 -4.25
C ALA A 101 11.65 -2.16 -4.77
N ARG A 102 11.38 -1.15 -3.94
CA ARG A 102 11.71 0.25 -4.25
C ARG A 102 13.20 0.54 -4.16
N ASP A 103 13.85 -0.14 -3.23
CA ASP A 103 15.30 -0.06 -3.03
C ASP A 103 15.80 -1.32 -2.34
N VAL A 104 17.05 -1.71 -2.62
CA VAL A 104 17.73 -2.87 -2.01
C VAL A 104 19.20 -2.51 -1.84
N HIS A 105 19.70 -2.65 -0.63
CA HIS A 105 21.13 -2.44 -0.39
C HIS A 105 21.68 -3.34 0.71
N TYR A 106 22.98 -3.52 0.71
CA TYR A 106 23.72 -4.26 1.72
C TYR A 106 24.63 -3.33 2.51
N ILE A 107 24.62 -3.51 3.83
CA ILE A 107 25.49 -2.80 4.76
C ILE A 107 26.47 -3.81 5.36
N PRO A 108 27.79 -3.64 5.20
CA PRO A 108 28.76 -4.50 5.89
C PRO A 108 28.63 -4.34 7.41
N VAL A 109 28.52 -5.45 8.12
CA VAL A 109 28.41 -5.49 9.58
C VAL A 109 29.29 -6.58 10.16
N TYR A 110 29.58 -6.49 11.46
CA TYR A 110 30.17 -7.56 12.23
C TYR A 110 29.12 -8.13 13.18
N MET A 111 28.91 -9.42 13.11
CA MET A 111 28.00 -10.14 14.00
C MET A 111 28.74 -10.72 15.21
N LYS A 112 28.00 -11.41 16.10
CA LYS A 112 28.56 -12.14 17.23
C LYS A 112 29.74 -13.02 16.78
N LYS A 113 30.73 -13.20 17.65
CA LYS A 113 31.97 -13.94 17.39
C LYS A 113 32.84 -13.30 16.27
N ASN A 114 32.71 -11.97 16.07
CA ASN A 114 33.47 -11.21 15.07
C ASN A 114 33.32 -11.74 13.63
N ARG A 115 32.17 -12.28 13.27
CA ARG A 115 31.91 -12.74 11.90
C ARG A 115 31.57 -11.58 11.00
N PRO A 116 32.32 -11.37 9.90
CA PRO A 116 31.91 -10.45 8.83
C PRO A 116 30.56 -10.92 8.27
N ALA A 117 29.66 -9.98 8.04
CA ALA A 117 28.33 -10.27 7.54
C ALA A 117 27.78 -9.08 6.76
N TYR A 118 26.62 -9.26 6.15
CA TYR A 118 25.89 -8.19 5.49
C TYR A 118 24.51 -8.06 6.12
N GLN A 119 24.12 -6.83 6.42
CA GLN A 119 22.72 -6.49 6.68
C GLN A 119 22.08 -6.20 5.34
N LEU A 120 21.08 -6.97 4.97
CA LEU A 120 20.20 -6.70 3.84
C LEU A 120 19.08 -5.78 4.29
N ASP A 121 18.93 -4.65 3.61
CA ASP A 121 17.82 -3.73 3.76
C ASP A 121 17.02 -3.68 2.44
N VAL A 122 15.70 -3.87 2.54
CA VAL A 122 14.77 -3.81 1.41
C VAL A 122 13.65 -2.82 1.72
N ILE A 123 13.48 -1.84 0.85
CA ILE A 123 12.39 -0.86 0.93
C ILE A 123 11.29 -1.27 -0.03
N CYS A 124 10.06 -1.36 0.48
CA CYS A 124 8.93 -1.83 -0.33
C CYS A 124 7.58 -1.24 0.12
N ASP A 125 6.58 -1.48 -0.71
CA ASP A 125 5.18 -1.19 -0.41
C ASP A 125 4.53 -2.32 0.38
N ASP A 126 3.40 -2.03 0.96
CA ASP A 126 2.60 -3.04 1.68
C ASP A 126 2.14 -4.18 0.75
N THR A 127 1.85 -3.87 -0.51
CA THR A 127 1.39 -4.83 -1.52
C THR A 127 2.45 -5.81 -1.98
N THR A 128 3.73 -5.43 -1.97
CA THR A 128 4.84 -6.27 -2.43
C THR A 128 5.58 -6.97 -1.30
N ARG A 129 5.35 -6.55 -0.05
CA ARG A 129 6.08 -6.99 1.14
C ARG A 129 6.18 -8.51 1.25
N GLU A 130 5.06 -9.23 1.23
CA GLU A 130 5.03 -10.68 1.42
C GLU A 130 5.80 -11.43 0.32
N THR A 131 5.66 -10.98 -0.93
CA THR A 131 6.41 -11.53 -2.05
C THR A 131 7.92 -11.36 -1.87
N LEU A 132 8.35 -10.19 -1.42
CA LEU A 132 9.77 -9.90 -1.20
C LEU A 132 10.34 -10.67 0.00
N GLU A 133 9.59 -10.84 1.07
CA GLU A 133 9.99 -11.68 2.20
C GLU A 133 10.21 -13.14 1.76
N ASN A 134 9.31 -13.68 0.95
CA ASN A 134 9.45 -15.04 0.40
C ASN A 134 10.71 -15.17 -0.48
N ILE A 135 11.05 -14.14 -1.25
CA ILE A 135 12.30 -14.13 -2.04
C ILE A 135 13.51 -14.12 -1.12
N ILE A 136 13.53 -13.28 -0.08
CA ILE A 136 14.64 -13.21 0.89
C ILE A 136 14.86 -14.59 1.53
N PHE A 137 13.82 -15.26 2.00
CA PHE A 137 13.93 -16.60 2.59
C PHE A 137 14.37 -17.67 1.59
N ALA A 138 13.97 -17.55 0.32
CA ALA A 138 14.33 -18.54 -0.71
C ALA A 138 15.77 -18.37 -1.20
N GLU A 139 16.29 -17.15 -1.26
CA GLU A 139 17.57 -16.82 -1.91
C GLU A 139 18.69 -16.53 -0.92
N THR A 140 18.42 -16.52 0.38
CA THR A 140 19.42 -16.29 1.42
C THR A 140 19.31 -17.34 2.52
N THR A 141 20.30 -17.37 3.39
CA THR A 141 20.36 -18.25 4.56
C THR A 141 19.70 -17.66 5.79
N THR A 142 19.10 -16.46 5.69
CA THR A 142 18.47 -15.81 6.85
C THR A 142 17.29 -16.62 7.38
N ILE A 143 17.18 -16.68 8.70
CA ILE A 143 16.08 -17.37 9.40
C ILE A 143 15.01 -16.40 9.92
N GLY A 144 15.20 -15.11 9.71
CA GLY A 144 14.27 -14.11 10.22
C GLY A 144 14.46 -12.73 9.60
N ILE A 145 13.35 -12.04 9.40
CA ILE A 145 13.29 -10.70 8.84
C ILE A 145 12.66 -9.76 9.87
N ARG A 146 13.33 -8.66 10.16
CA ARG A 146 12.78 -7.55 10.96
C ARG A 146 11.98 -6.64 10.03
N ARG A 147 10.82 -6.20 10.49
CA ARG A 147 9.92 -5.32 9.75
C ARG A 147 9.78 -3.99 10.48
N CYS A 148 9.98 -2.90 9.76
CA CYS A 148 9.73 -1.57 10.29
C CYS A 148 8.85 -0.80 9.30
N ARG A 149 7.70 -0.33 9.77
CA ARG A 149 6.84 0.58 8.99
C ARG A 149 7.35 1.99 9.20
N MET A 150 7.60 2.70 8.11
CA MET A 150 8.19 4.03 8.14
C MET A 150 7.32 5.01 7.34
N GLU A 151 7.20 6.21 7.86
CA GLU A 151 6.67 7.35 7.12
C GLU A 151 7.84 8.07 6.45
N ARG A 152 7.64 8.57 5.26
CA ARG A 152 8.63 9.39 4.56
C ARG A 152 7.99 10.61 3.94
N THR A 153 8.78 11.67 3.84
CA THR A 153 8.44 12.86 3.07
C THR A 153 9.04 12.72 1.68
N VAL A 154 8.24 12.91 0.66
CA VAL A 154 8.66 12.79 -0.73
C VAL A 154 8.47 14.14 -1.42
N MET A 155 9.48 14.60 -2.14
CA MET A 155 9.37 15.79 -2.98
C MET A 155 8.48 15.50 -4.18
N LYS A 156 7.70 16.48 -4.63
CA LYS A 156 6.97 16.41 -5.89
C LYS A 156 7.95 16.21 -7.04
N ARG A 157 7.62 15.28 -7.94
CA ARG A 157 8.45 14.96 -9.10
C ARG A 157 7.64 15.08 -10.37
N GLU A 158 8.24 15.68 -11.37
CA GLU A 158 7.71 15.71 -12.72
C GLU A 158 8.70 15.05 -13.68
N PHE A 159 8.17 14.27 -14.61
CA PHE A 159 8.95 13.67 -15.68
C PHE A 159 8.74 14.49 -16.93
N ALA A 160 9.83 14.99 -17.50
CA ALA A 160 9.80 15.75 -18.74
C ALA A 160 10.75 15.14 -19.77
N THR A 161 10.39 15.23 -21.03
CA THR A 161 11.30 14.90 -22.12
C THR A 161 11.77 16.21 -22.76
N ILE A 162 13.06 16.45 -22.72
CA ILE A 162 13.68 17.64 -23.31
C ILE A 162 14.30 17.25 -24.65
N ALA A 163 13.97 18.01 -25.69
CA ALA A 163 14.64 17.88 -26.98
C ALA A 163 15.99 18.60 -26.92
N THR A 164 17.04 17.92 -27.36
CA THR A 164 18.39 18.45 -27.48
C THR A 164 18.88 18.29 -28.92
N GLU A 165 19.96 18.94 -29.26
CA GLU A 165 20.60 18.77 -30.59
C GLU A 165 21.09 17.34 -30.87
N TYR A 166 21.24 16.51 -29.83
CA TYR A 166 21.67 15.11 -29.92
C TYR A 166 20.52 14.09 -29.78
N GLY A 167 19.26 14.58 -29.65
CA GLY A 167 18.08 13.71 -29.45
C GLY A 167 17.25 14.10 -28.24
N HIS A 168 16.39 13.18 -27.82
CA HIS A 168 15.51 13.38 -26.65
C HIS A 168 16.13 12.82 -25.38
N ALA A 169 16.14 13.63 -24.32
CA ALA A 169 16.57 13.24 -22.98
C ALA A 169 15.38 13.23 -22.03
N ALA A 170 15.20 12.10 -21.32
CA ALA A 170 14.25 12.01 -20.23
C ALA A 170 14.87 12.62 -18.97
N VAL A 171 14.18 13.55 -18.33
CA VAL A 171 14.62 14.23 -17.11
C VAL A 171 13.58 14.11 -16.02
N THR A 172 14.04 14.02 -14.78
CA THR A 172 13.19 14.10 -13.59
C THR A 172 13.48 15.42 -12.90
N VAL A 173 12.44 16.21 -12.69
CA VAL A 173 12.53 17.47 -11.95
C VAL A 173 11.85 17.28 -10.59
N SER A 174 12.52 17.69 -9.52
CA SER A 174 11.97 17.68 -8.16
C SER A 174 11.80 19.10 -7.68
N TYR A 175 10.69 19.39 -7.02
CA TYR A 175 10.36 20.71 -6.48
C TYR A 175 10.31 20.65 -4.97
N THR A 176 10.80 21.68 -4.32
CA THR A 176 10.64 21.99 -2.88
C THR A 176 9.42 22.86 -2.67
#